data_94720c407c32ec15160a42f7d9ef71cc
#
_entry.id   94720c407c32ec15160a42f7d9ef71cc
#
_cell.length_a   1.000
_cell.length_b   1.000
_cell.length_c   1.000
_cell.angle_alpha   90.00
_cell.angle_beta   90.00
_cell.angle_gamma   90.00
#
_symmetry.space_group_name_H-M   'P 1'
#
loop_
_entity.id
_entity.type
_entity.pdbx_description
1 polymer ?
#
loop_
_entity_poly.entity_id
_entity_poly.type
_entity_poly.pdbx_seq_one_letter_code
_entity_poly.pdbx_strand_id
1 'polypeptide(L)'
;GRVDCLDFAELRQLNCGTADEPQRIMRLEELLELMQDHPDKHLYIETKHPTIYGPEVDEQTLRSLRYAGLHESENVHVISFSHRAVRYFTEMAPELETFYLFRLKEMRWNRKNRMLSRPYGVGPALQHLQLRRELLGYQGLKTYTWTVNTPRQMQWCADNGVDVIATD
;
A
#
# COMPACT_ATOMS: atom_id res chain seq x y z
N GLY A 1 -11.10 14.24 13.24
CA GLY A 1 -11.17 13.22 14.29
C GLY A 1 -10.41 11.95 13.91
N ARG A 2 -10.31 11.01 14.84
CA ARG A 2 -9.68 9.71 14.57
C ARG A 2 -10.75 8.73 14.07
N VAL A 3 -10.47 8.04 12.98
CA VAL A 3 -11.37 7.03 12.37
C VAL A 3 -11.63 5.86 13.33
N ASP A 4 -10.61 5.45 14.09
CA ASP A 4 -10.68 4.35 15.05
C ASP A 4 -11.46 4.67 16.35
N CYS A 5 -12.02 5.87 16.47
CA CYS A 5 -12.88 6.29 17.59
C CYS A 5 -14.35 6.45 17.20
N LEU A 6 -14.72 6.17 15.94
CA LEU A 6 -16.08 6.29 15.43
C LEU A 6 -16.57 4.93 14.96
N ASP A 7 -17.86 4.67 15.10
CA ASP A 7 -18.46 3.51 14.45
C ASP A 7 -18.72 3.77 12.94
N PHE A 8 -19.00 2.70 12.20
CA PHE A 8 -19.17 2.83 10.76
C PHE A 8 -20.41 3.65 10.36
N ALA A 9 -21.46 3.64 11.16
CA ALA A 9 -22.66 4.44 10.90
C ALA A 9 -22.37 5.94 11.02
N GLU A 10 -21.51 6.34 11.99
CA GLU A 10 -21.02 7.70 12.12
C GLU A 10 -20.11 8.11 10.96
N LEU A 11 -19.17 7.21 10.59
CA LEU A 11 -18.25 7.43 9.46
C LEU A 11 -19.00 7.64 8.14
N ARG A 12 -20.08 6.89 7.89
CA ARG A 12 -20.91 7.00 6.68
C ARG A 12 -21.63 8.34 6.54
N GLN A 13 -21.76 9.12 7.62
CA GLN A 13 -22.35 10.45 7.59
C GLN A 13 -21.36 11.54 7.19
N LEU A 14 -20.05 11.23 7.22
CA LEU A 14 -19.02 12.20 6.85
C LEU A 14 -18.95 12.35 5.32
N ASN A 15 -18.82 13.62 4.89
CA ASN A 15 -18.52 13.92 3.49
C ASN A 15 -17.01 13.90 3.28
N CYS A 16 -16.53 12.98 2.46
CA CYS A 16 -15.12 12.83 2.05
C CYS A 16 -14.83 13.46 0.68
N GLY A 17 -15.87 13.96 0.01
CA GLY A 17 -15.77 14.69 -1.25
C GLY A 17 -15.79 16.20 -1.05
N THR A 18 -16.19 16.92 -2.10
CA THR A 18 -16.39 18.37 -2.08
C THR A 18 -17.82 18.72 -1.64
N ALA A 19 -18.12 20.02 -1.50
CA ALA A 19 -19.48 20.49 -1.23
C ALA A 19 -20.41 20.23 -2.43
N ASP A 20 -19.88 20.34 -3.65
CA ASP A 20 -20.63 20.16 -4.90
C ASP A 20 -20.75 18.67 -5.30
N GLU A 21 -19.76 17.86 -4.91
CA GLU A 21 -19.73 16.41 -5.16
C GLU A 21 -19.48 15.66 -3.84
N PRO A 22 -20.51 15.50 -3.00
CA PRO A 22 -20.36 14.81 -1.72
C PRO A 22 -20.10 13.30 -1.92
N GLN A 23 -19.10 12.78 -1.23
CA GLN A 23 -18.71 11.38 -1.24
C GLN A 23 -18.77 10.79 0.17
N ARG A 24 -19.14 9.53 0.28
CA ARG A 24 -19.13 8.80 1.56
C ARG A 24 -17.93 7.89 1.65
N ILE A 25 -17.50 7.61 2.89
CA ILE A 25 -16.49 6.59 3.14
C ILE A 25 -17.00 5.25 2.61
N MET A 26 -16.18 4.63 1.76
CA MET A 26 -16.40 3.30 1.20
C MET A 26 -15.80 2.25 2.14
N ARG A 27 -16.46 1.10 2.30
CA ARG A 27 -15.87 -0.07 2.93
C ARG A 27 -14.94 -0.78 1.94
N LEU A 28 -14.01 -1.56 2.49
CA LEU A 28 -13.12 -2.36 1.65
C LEU A 28 -13.91 -3.33 0.76
N GLU A 29 -14.95 -3.98 1.29
CA GLU A 29 -15.78 -4.92 0.53
C GLU A 29 -16.43 -4.25 -0.70
N GLU A 30 -16.96 -3.03 -0.54
CA GLU A 30 -17.55 -2.26 -1.64
C GLU A 30 -16.52 -1.92 -2.73
N LEU A 31 -15.26 -1.65 -2.32
CA LEU A 31 -14.15 -1.43 -3.25
C LEU A 31 -13.72 -2.72 -3.96
N LEU A 32 -13.71 -3.86 -3.24
CA LEU A 32 -13.36 -5.15 -3.83
C LEU A 32 -14.40 -5.62 -4.85
N GLU A 33 -15.68 -5.36 -4.62
CA GLU A 33 -16.76 -5.58 -5.61
C GLU A 33 -16.52 -4.75 -6.88
N LEU A 34 -16.19 -3.45 -6.72
CA LEU A 34 -15.85 -2.58 -7.85
C LEU A 34 -14.64 -3.10 -8.63
N MET A 35 -13.63 -3.62 -7.94
CA MET A 35 -12.42 -4.16 -8.61
C MET A 35 -12.71 -5.40 -9.46
N GLN A 36 -13.72 -6.20 -9.11
CA GLN A 36 -14.15 -7.35 -9.93
C GLN A 36 -14.70 -6.91 -11.28
N ASP A 37 -15.34 -5.73 -11.34
CA ASP A 37 -15.87 -5.14 -12.58
C ASP A 37 -14.76 -4.45 -13.42
N HIS A 38 -13.58 -4.24 -12.83
CA HIS A 38 -12.45 -3.53 -13.46
C HIS A 38 -11.15 -4.35 -13.40
N PRO A 39 -11.07 -5.51 -14.09
CA PRO A 39 -9.90 -6.39 -14.03
C PRO A 39 -8.64 -5.81 -14.67
N ASP A 40 -8.74 -4.69 -15.38
CA ASP A 40 -7.61 -3.95 -15.96
C ASP A 40 -6.97 -2.95 -14.97
N LYS A 41 -7.55 -2.79 -13.78
CA LYS A 41 -7.05 -1.87 -12.74
C LYS A 41 -6.29 -2.64 -11.66
N HIS A 42 -5.32 -1.95 -11.06
CA HIS A 42 -4.57 -2.46 -9.91
C HIS A 42 -5.00 -1.76 -8.63
N LEU A 43 -5.19 -2.52 -7.57
CA LEU A 43 -5.55 -2.03 -6.24
C LEU A 43 -4.34 -2.16 -5.29
N TYR A 44 -3.92 -1.04 -4.71
CA TYR A 44 -2.90 -0.99 -3.66
C TYR A 44 -3.55 -0.66 -2.32
N ILE A 45 -3.63 -1.65 -1.43
CA ILE A 45 -4.25 -1.51 -0.10
C ILE A 45 -3.16 -1.16 0.92
N GLU A 46 -3.24 0.02 1.52
CA GLU A 46 -2.35 0.39 2.61
C GLU A 46 -2.96 0.05 3.97
N THR A 47 -2.36 -0.92 4.68
CA THR A 47 -2.69 -1.16 6.09
C THR A 47 -1.91 -0.20 6.98
N LYS A 48 -2.64 0.69 7.69
CA LYS A 48 -2.06 1.74 8.53
C LYS A 48 -1.67 1.20 9.91
N HIS A 49 -0.42 1.45 10.30
CA HIS A 49 0.13 1.06 11.60
C HIS A 49 0.93 2.21 12.25
N PRO A 50 1.00 2.28 13.61
CA PRO A 50 0.31 1.42 14.57
C PRO A 50 -1.20 1.72 14.66
N THR A 51 -1.99 0.71 15.00
CA THR A 51 -3.40 0.85 15.35
C THR A 51 -3.66 0.32 16.77
N ILE A 52 -4.76 0.77 17.42
CA ILE A 52 -5.18 0.24 18.71
C ILE A 52 -5.64 -1.22 18.61
N TYR A 53 -5.99 -1.68 17.42
CA TYR A 53 -6.45 -3.04 17.15
C TYR A 53 -5.29 -4.01 16.78
N GLY A 54 -4.05 -3.53 16.83
CA GLY A 54 -2.86 -4.36 16.55
C GLY A 54 -2.90 -5.01 15.17
N PRO A 55 -2.83 -6.36 15.07
CA PRO A 55 -2.82 -7.06 13.78
C PRO A 55 -4.20 -7.21 13.13
N GLU A 56 -5.28 -6.89 13.83
CA GLU A 56 -6.65 -7.17 13.38
C GLU A 56 -6.96 -6.52 12.01
N VAL A 57 -6.41 -5.34 11.73
CA VAL A 57 -6.60 -4.67 10.43
C VAL A 57 -6.02 -5.52 9.29
N ASP A 58 -4.89 -6.18 9.50
CA ASP A 58 -4.26 -7.04 8.50
C ASP A 58 -5.09 -8.32 8.30
N GLU A 59 -5.54 -8.92 9.41
CA GLU A 59 -6.37 -10.13 9.41
C GLU A 59 -7.72 -9.90 8.72
N GLN A 60 -8.40 -8.78 9.01
CA GLN A 60 -9.66 -8.42 8.38
C GLN A 60 -9.46 -8.12 6.89
N THR A 61 -8.40 -7.40 6.52
CA THR A 61 -8.07 -7.14 5.12
C THR A 61 -7.90 -8.44 4.34
N LEU A 62 -7.11 -9.38 4.86
CA LEU A 62 -6.91 -10.68 4.20
C LEU A 62 -8.19 -11.51 4.15
N ARG A 63 -9.02 -11.45 5.19
CA ARG A 63 -10.33 -12.12 5.21
C ARG A 63 -11.25 -11.59 4.12
N SER A 64 -11.35 -10.24 3.98
CA SER A 64 -12.15 -9.62 2.93
C SER A 64 -11.64 -9.99 1.53
N LEU A 65 -10.32 -10.01 1.31
CA LEU A 65 -9.71 -10.46 0.06
C LEU A 65 -10.04 -11.92 -0.27
N ARG A 66 -9.97 -12.82 0.73
CA ARG A 66 -10.33 -14.23 0.56
C ARG A 66 -11.80 -14.40 0.25
N TYR A 67 -12.68 -13.68 0.94
CA TYR A 67 -14.11 -13.72 0.70
C TYR A 67 -14.46 -13.22 -0.71
N ALA A 68 -13.80 -12.19 -1.20
CA ALA A 68 -13.96 -11.68 -2.56
C ALA A 68 -13.25 -12.53 -3.64
N GLY A 69 -12.46 -13.55 -3.26
CA GLY A 69 -11.68 -14.37 -4.20
C GLY A 69 -10.50 -13.62 -4.84
N LEU A 70 -10.05 -12.51 -4.22
CA LEU A 70 -9.01 -11.63 -4.76
C LEU A 70 -7.63 -11.79 -4.08
N HIS A 71 -7.49 -12.72 -3.14
CA HIS A 71 -6.24 -12.93 -2.38
C HIS A 71 -5.11 -13.56 -3.21
N GLU A 72 -5.40 -14.09 -4.39
CA GLU A 72 -4.44 -14.62 -5.37
C GLU A 72 -4.42 -13.79 -6.66
N SER A 73 -5.06 -12.61 -6.65
CA SER A 73 -5.14 -11.76 -7.84
C SER A 73 -3.84 -11.00 -8.06
N GLU A 74 -3.32 -11.06 -9.29
CA GLU A 74 -2.14 -10.29 -9.73
C GLU A 74 -2.39 -8.77 -9.73
N ASN A 75 -3.66 -8.34 -9.63
CA ASN A 75 -4.07 -6.94 -9.65
C ASN A 75 -4.30 -6.36 -8.25
N VAL A 76 -4.10 -7.16 -7.19
CA VAL A 76 -4.24 -6.70 -5.81
C VAL A 76 -2.91 -6.76 -5.08
N HIS A 77 -2.54 -5.66 -4.48
CA HIS A 77 -1.26 -5.49 -3.80
C HIS A 77 -1.47 -4.92 -2.39
N VAL A 78 -0.60 -5.27 -1.46
CA VAL A 78 -0.63 -4.71 -0.11
C VAL A 78 0.62 -3.89 0.13
N ILE A 79 0.45 -2.68 0.65
CA ILE A 79 1.53 -1.77 1.01
C ILE A 79 1.43 -1.42 2.50
N SER A 80 2.56 -1.33 3.19
CA SER A 80 2.56 -0.91 4.61
C SER A 80 3.92 -0.39 5.06
N PHE A 81 3.90 0.53 6.03
CA PHE A 81 5.08 0.98 6.79
C PHE A 81 5.47 0.01 7.92
N SER A 82 4.68 -1.03 8.14
CA SER A 82 4.89 -2.01 9.20
C SER A 82 5.55 -3.28 8.67
N HIS A 83 6.77 -3.60 9.13
CA HIS A 83 7.41 -4.88 8.83
C HIS A 83 6.54 -6.08 9.25
N ARG A 84 5.80 -5.95 10.36
CA ARG A 84 4.91 -6.99 10.86
C ARG A 84 3.76 -7.24 9.89
N ALA A 85 3.11 -6.16 9.43
CA ALA A 85 2.01 -6.26 8.47
C ALA A 85 2.47 -6.91 7.16
N VAL A 86 3.54 -6.38 6.55
CA VAL A 86 4.10 -6.95 5.31
C VAL A 86 4.45 -8.43 5.49
N ARG A 87 5.10 -8.79 6.61
CA ARG A 87 5.45 -10.18 6.90
C ARG A 87 4.21 -11.06 7.04
N TYR A 88 3.16 -10.57 7.70
CA TYR A 88 1.90 -11.30 7.84
C TYR A 88 1.33 -11.68 6.48
N PHE A 89 1.19 -10.72 5.56
CA PHE A 89 0.68 -11.01 4.21
C PHE A 89 1.62 -11.94 3.43
N THR A 90 2.93 -11.73 3.49
CA THR A 90 3.91 -12.59 2.83
C THR A 90 3.84 -14.05 3.31
N GLU A 91 3.51 -14.29 4.58
CA GLU A 91 3.39 -15.64 5.15
C GLU A 91 2.00 -16.26 4.93
N MET A 92 0.94 -15.43 4.98
CA MET A 92 -0.44 -15.92 4.95
C MET A 92 -1.10 -15.90 3.56
N ALA A 93 -0.53 -15.15 2.62
CA ALA A 93 -0.97 -15.04 1.22
C ALA A 93 0.25 -14.72 0.34
N PRO A 94 1.15 -15.70 0.12
CA PRO A 94 2.41 -15.50 -0.60
C PRO A 94 2.24 -15.10 -2.06
N GLU A 95 1.06 -15.27 -2.63
CA GLU A 95 0.68 -14.86 -3.98
C GLU A 95 0.45 -13.35 -4.09
N LEU A 96 0.10 -12.68 -2.98
CA LEU A 96 -0.06 -11.22 -2.96
C LEU A 96 1.30 -10.52 -3.00
N GLU A 97 1.47 -9.65 -3.97
CA GLU A 97 2.61 -8.75 -4.01
C GLU A 97 2.54 -7.75 -2.85
N THR A 98 3.55 -7.74 -2.01
CA THR A 98 3.62 -6.88 -0.82
C THR A 98 4.77 -5.89 -0.92
N PHE A 99 4.55 -4.62 -0.56
CA PHE A 99 5.58 -3.60 -0.57
C PHE A 99 5.78 -3.01 0.83
N TYR A 100 7.04 -3.00 1.28
CA TYR A 100 7.41 -2.33 2.51
C TYR A 100 7.73 -0.85 2.24
N LEU A 101 6.92 0.05 2.82
CA LEU A 101 7.08 1.50 2.68
C LEU A 101 8.02 2.06 3.75
N PHE A 102 8.84 3.04 3.39
CA PHE A 102 9.70 3.75 4.36
C PHE A 102 10.02 5.18 3.96
N ARG A 103 10.23 6.02 4.98
CA ARG A 103 10.49 7.46 4.84
C ARG A 103 11.98 7.77 4.79
N LEU A 104 12.32 8.97 4.35
CA LEU A 104 13.72 9.45 4.31
C LEU A 104 14.43 9.34 5.68
N LYS A 105 13.72 9.56 6.79
CA LYS A 105 14.27 9.43 8.15
C LYS A 105 14.64 8.00 8.53
N GLU A 106 14.05 7.01 7.85
CA GLU A 106 14.30 5.58 8.07
C GLU A 106 15.44 5.09 7.16
N MET A 107 16.56 5.81 7.18
CA MET A 107 17.70 5.63 6.25
C MET A 107 18.41 4.27 6.32
N ARG A 108 17.90 3.31 7.08
CA ARG A 108 18.58 2.03 7.34
C ARG A 108 17.94 0.83 6.66
N TRP A 109 17.37 1.01 5.45
CA TRP A 109 17.04 -0.17 4.67
C TRP A 109 18.33 -0.95 4.38
N ASN A 110 18.38 -2.18 4.80
CA ASN A 110 19.51 -3.08 4.62
C ASN A 110 19.01 -4.54 4.55
N ARG A 111 19.94 -5.48 4.33
CA ARG A 111 19.62 -6.90 4.25
C ARG A 111 18.83 -7.44 5.46
N LYS A 112 19.07 -6.92 6.68
CA LYS A 112 18.33 -7.34 7.89
C LYS A 112 16.86 -6.92 7.81
N ASN A 113 16.57 -5.72 7.31
CA ASN A 113 15.19 -5.23 7.14
C ASN A 113 14.42 -6.10 6.15
N ARG A 114 15.06 -6.52 5.05
CA ARG A 114 14.45 -7.48 4.12
C ARG A 114 14.07 -8.80 4.81
N MET A 115 14.91 -9.30 5.70
CA MET A 115 14.63 -10.54 6.44
C MET A 115 13.47 -10.39 7.44
N LEU A 116 13.21 -9.17 7.93
CA LEU A 116 12.12 -8.92 8.88
C LEU A 116 10.74 -9.05 8.22
N SER A 117 10.57 -8.55 7.00
CA SER A 117 9.27 -8.49 6.32
C SER A 117 9.19 -9.36 5.07
N ARG A 118 10.31 -9.70 4.43
CA ARG A 118 10.40 -10.48 3.18
C ARG A 118 9.46 -9.94 2.08
N PRO A 119 9.48 -8.63 1.80
CA PRO A 119 8.55 -8.04 0.87
C PRO A 119 8.82 -8.48 -0.56
N TYR A 120 7.81 -8.41 -1.41
CA TYR A 120 7.95 -8.55 -2.86
C TYR A 120 8.65 -7.32 -3.46
N GLY A 121 8.38 -6.14 -2.93
CA GLY A 121 9.00 -4.89 -3.34
C GLY A 121 9.27 -3.94 -2.18
N VAL A 122 9.99 -2.88 -2.48
CA VAL A 122 10.31 -1.79 -1.53
C VAL A 122 9.71 -0.48 -2.01
N GLY A 123 9.20 0.32 -1.05
CA GLY A 123 8.52 1.59 -1.31
C GLY A 123 9.19 2.78 -0.59
N PRO A 124 10.40 3.19 -0.98
CA PRO A 124 11.02 4.41 -0.47
C PRO A 124 10.25 5.66 -0.91
N ALA A 125 10.21 6.68 -0.05
CA ALA A 125 9.83 8.03 -0.48
C ALA A 125 10.73 8.50 -1.64
N LEU A 126 10.19 9.26 -2.61
CA LEU A 126 10.91 9.68 -3.82
C LEU A 126 12.25 10.35 -3.50
N GLN A 127 12.28 11.28 -2.52
CA GLN A 127 13.52 11.96 -2.14
C GLN A 127 14.57 10.96 -1.64
N HIS A 128 14.16 9.93 -0.93
CA HIS A 128 15.05 8.88 -0.45
C HIS A 128 15.62 8.07 -1.62
N LEU A 129 14.77 7.72 -2.58
CA LEU A 129 15.16 6.99 -3.77
C LEU A 129 16.14 7.78 -4.64
N GLN A 130 15.92 9.10 -4.79
CA GLN A 130 16.80 10.00 -5.53
C GLN A 130 18.19 10.16 -4.88
N LEU A 131 18.24 10.13 -3.54
CA LEU A 131 19.51 10.20 -2.78
C LEU A 131 20.24 8.85 -2.76
N ARG A 132 19.51 7.74 -2.83
CA ARG A 132 20.04 6.38 -2.70
C ARG A 132 19.56 5.50 -3.84
N ARG A 133 20.14 5.72 -5.03
CA ARG A 133 19.78 5.00 -6.26
C ARG A 133 20.02 3.49 -6.17
N GLU A 134 20.86 3.04 -5.25
CA GLU A 134 21.06 1.61 -4.98
C GLU A 134 19.82 0.89 -4.44
N LEU A 135 18.76 1.65 -4.08
CA LEU A 135 17.46 1.09 -3.72
C LEU A 135 16.60 0.70 -4.93
N LEU A 136 16.93 1.21 -6.13
CA LEU A 136 16.28 0.81 -7.38
C LEU A 136 16.58 -0.66 -7.68
N GLY A 137 15.52 -1.46 -7.79
CA GLY A 137 15.67 -2.90 -8.04
C GLY A 137 16.49 -3.64 -6.99
N TYR A 138 16.56 -3.13 -5.75
CA TYR A 138 17.40 -3.66 -4.69
C TYR A 138 17.25 -5.17 -4.50
N GLN A 139 18.31 -5.92 -4.78
CA GLN A 139 18.32 -7.40 -4.73
C GLN A 139 17.21 -8.06 -5.55
N GLY A 140 16.83 -7.48 -6.69
CA GLY A 140 15.79 -7.98 -7.57
C GLY A 140 14.36 -7.71 -7.09
N LEU A 141 14.17 -6.88 -6.05
CA LEU A 141 12.85 -6.48 -5.58
C LEU A 141 12.26 -5.38 -6.50
N LYS A 142 10.94 -5.39 -6.69
CA LYS A 142 10.24 -4.27 -7.34
C LYS A 142 10.39 -2.99 -6.53
N THR A 143 10.41 -1.87 -7.23
CA THR A 143 10.49 -0.52 -6.64
C THR A 143 9.17 0.20 -6.80
N TYR A 144 8.51 0.48 -5.68
CA TYR A 144 7.38 1.40 -5.56
C TYR A 144 7.89 2.73 -5.02
N THR A 145 7.41 3.89 -5.47
CA THR A 145 7.80 5.16 -4.87
C THR A 145 6.63 6.15 -4.73
N TRP A 146 6.72 7.06 -3.76
CA TRP A 146 5.70 8.01 -3.35
C TRP A 146 6.35 9.27 -2.75
N THR A 147 5.80 10.49 -2.83
CA THR A 147 4.71 10.86 -3.71
C THR A 147 5.30 11.57 -4.93
N VAL A 148 4.86 11.23 -6.12
CA VAL A 148 5.44 11.67 -7.40
C VAL A 148 4.43 12.61 -8.08
N ASN A 149 4.51 13.93 -7.79
CA ASN A 149 3.45 14.89 -8.14
C ASN A 149 3.78 15.81 -9.33
N THR A 150 4.97 15.70 -9.92
CA THR A 150 5.34 16.56 -11.06
C THR A 150 5.76 15.76 -12.28
N PRO A 151 5.54 16.29 -13.52
CA PRO A 151 5.99 15.62 -14.74
C PRO A 151 7.49 15.29 -14.75
N ARG A 152 8.31 16.17 -14.17
CA ARG A 152 9.76 15.96 -14.04
C ARG A 152 10.10 14.76 -13.15
N GLN A 153 9.35 14.60 -12.04
CA GLN A 153 9.52 13.45 -11.15
C GLN A 153 9.03 12.16 -11.81
N MET A 154 7.91 12.20 -12.53
CA MET A 154 7.38 11.06 -13.29
C MET A 154 8.38 10.59 -14.35
N GLN A 155 8.93 11.54 -15.14
CA GLN A 155 9.95 11.24 -16.13
C GLN A 155 11.20 10.63 -15.49
N TRP A 156 11.66 11.20 -14.36
CA TRP A 156 12.80 10.65 -13.62
C TRP A 156 12.54 9.20 -13.19
N CYS A 157 11.35 8.88 -12.68
CA CYS A 157 10.98 7.51 -12.29
C CYS A 157 11.00 6.56 -13.50
N ALA A 158 10.44 6.98 -14.63
CA ALA A 158 10.43 6.20 -15.87
C ALA A 158 11.86 5.93 -16.39
N ASP A 159 12.70 6.97 -16.42
CA ASP A 159 14.10 6.87 -16.89
C ASP A 159 14.97 5.96 -16.01
N ASN A 160 14.57 5.77 -14.74
CA ASN A 160 15.31 4.94 -13.76
C ASN A 160 14.65 3.58 -13.50
N GLY A 161 13.61 3.20 -14.24
CA GLY A 161 12.99 1.87 -14.16
C GLY A 161 12.27 1.63 -12.83
N VAL A 162 11.60 2.65 -12.30
CA VAL A 162 10.69 2.48 -11.16
C VAL A 162 9.45 1.73 -11.62
N ASP A 163 9.09 0.64 -10.92
CA ASP A 163 7.98 -0.24 -11.34
C ASP A 163 6.61 0.39 -11.06
N VAL A 164 6.46 1.08 -9.92
CA VAL A 164 5.19 1.68 -9.49
C VAL A 164 5.42 3.07 -8.92
N ILE A 165 4.60 4.03 -9.34
CA ILE A 165 4.59 5.39 -8.80
C ILE A 165 3.24 5.71 -8.17
N ALA A 166 3.25 6.36 -7.00
CA ALA A 166 2.05 6.92 -6.39
C ALA A 166 2.08 8.45 -6.48
N THR A 167 0.94 9.02 -6.85
CA THR A 167 0.70 10.47 -6.96
C THR A 167 -0.57 10.83 -6.19
N ASP A 168 -0.67 12.08 -5.74
CA ASP A 168 -1.89 12.66 -5.15
C ASP A 168 -2.87 13.08 -6.24
#